data_142bf5c7ca92c26d4b9c00eefe601d2a
#
_entry.id   142bf5c7ca92c26d4b9c00eefe601d2a
#
_cell.length_a   1.000
_cell.length_b   1.000
_cell.length_c   1.000
_cell.angle_alpha   90.00
_cell.angle_beta   90.00
_cell.angle_gamma   90.00
#
_symmetry.space_group_name_H-M   'P 1'
#
loop_
_entity.id
_entity.type
_entity.pdbx_description
1 polymer ?
#
loop_
_entity_poly.entity_id
_entity_poly.type
_entity_poly.pdbx_seq_one_letter_code
_entity_poly.pdbx_strand_id
1 'polypeptide(L)'
;MKNLNIALRSLFKKGRSNGIKILSLGVGLAMGLVLISKVCFERSFDKFYPDSDRIYRLHENIIRDGEYKSYGQVSGGVATAMQVEIPEVEKATRLTYIGGDKELFKTQDGNRYSARYVVMGDTNVFDLLPRPILIGDPKETLSRPGYVMISNRIAKLLGGAEQAVNKEFEFESSPGQTYTIGGVFEDVPENSHLRFEIVASLEGMSKWSRENWLGNDRYLGYVKLYPGTDPESLTTAIREMQGRHCDLEEVKKAGIDLTYSLVPLMDMHSNSDEVKSMNSLLGFLAFVLIFTAAMNYVLIVISTLINRTKEVAVHKCYGASDKNLFGMIMSETCLHMLISLLLAAFLIVLFRTKTEELLGATLGALFSTQTIVILIGVCIVIFFITGLIPTYMFLRIPVAAAFRNFKESRRYWKLCLLFIQFLATAYLVALLSVINKQYDYMVNVDPGYAYEKLAYCSTQGVEESVRNTAIEELRKIPEVDKVSACYDLPISGMSGNNVSLPGDDRELFNIADMYWVKDDFFSLMEIPVIEGEVFR
;
A
#
# COMPACT_ATOMS: atom_id res chain seq x y z
N MET A 1 -13.94 -30.90 -31.05
CA MET A 1 -15.33 -30.98 -30.61
C MET A 1 -15.69 -32.32 -29.92
N LYS A 2 -15.28 -33.50 -30.43
CA LYS A 2 -15.61 -34.81 -29.83
C LYS A 2 -15.18 -34.99 -28.37
N ASN A 3 -13.93 -34.54 -28.03
CA ASN A 3 -13.40 -34.66 -26.67
C ASN A 3 -14.09 -33.72 -25.67
N LEU A 4 -14.49 -32.53 -26.09
CA LEU A 4 -15.20 -31.57 -25.23
C LEU A 4 -16.61 -32.09 -24.84
N ASN A 5 -17.33 -32.69 -25.77
CA ASN A 5 -18.64 -33.31 -25.48
C ASN A 5 -18.50 -34.49 -24.51
N ILE A 6 -17.43 -35.26 -24.63
CA ILE A 6 -17.13 -36.34 -23.67
C ILE A 6 -16.80 -35.76 -22.28
N ALA A 7 -16.01 -34.69 -22.21
CA ALA A 7 -15.68 -34.01 -20.96
C ALA A 7 -16.92 -33.41 -20.29
N LEU A 8 -17.82 -32.76 -21.02
CA LEU A 8 -19.07 -32.22 -20.50
C LEU A 8 -19.99 -33.31 -19.91
N ARG A 9 -20.13 -34.44 -20.64
CA ARG A 9 -20.92 -35.60 -20.13
C ARG A 9 -20.24 -36.21 -18.88
N SER A 10 -18.94 -36.12 -18.77
CA SER A 10 -18.18 -36.64 -17.64
C SER A 10 -18.43 -35.87 -16.33
N LEU A 11 -18.75 -34.57 -16.42
CA LEU A 11 -19.01 -33.73 -15.24
C LEU A 11 -20.16 -34.25 -14.37
N PHE A 12 -21.24 -34.75 -15.02
CA PHE A 12 -22.46 -35.19 -14.33
C PHE A 12 -22.42 -36.68 -13.95
N LYS A 13 -21.37 -37.41 -14.28
CA LYS A 13 -21.27 -38.85 -14.02
C LYS A 13 -20.99 -39.11 -12.52
N LYS A 14 -21.87 -39.85 -11.85
CA LYS A 14 -21.70 -40.24 -10.43
C LYS A 14 -20.36 -41.00 -10.23
N GLY A 15 -19.68 -40.78 -9.06
CA GLY A 15 -18.46 -41.48 -8.69
C GLY A 15 -17.15 -40.83 -9.19
N ARG A 16 -17.19 -39.66 -9.86
CA ARG A 16 -15.99 -38.95 -10.37
C ARG A 16 -15.47 -37.85 -9.46
N SER A 17 -16.15 -37.56 -8.34
CA SER A 17 -15.79 -36.51 -7.38
C SER A 17 -15.50 -35.12 -8.00
N ASN A 18 -16.18 -34.82 -9.13
CA ASN A 18 -15.90 -33.59 -9.89
C ASN A 18 -16.20 -32.33 -9.09
N GLY A 19 -17.27 -32.33 -8.28
CA GLY A 19 -17.58 -31.20 -7.39
C GLY A 19 -16.45 -30.90 -6.41
N ILE A 20 -15.85 -31.92 -5.79
CA ILE A 20 -14.73 -31.77 -4.83
C ILE A 20 -13.50 -31.24 -5.57
N LYS A 21 -13.19 -31.75 -6.78
CA LYS A 21 -12.06 -31.28 -7.60
C LYS A 21 -12.20 -29.79 -7.92
N ILE A 22 -13.39 -29.38 -8.39
CA ILE A 22 -13.69 -28.00 -8.78
C ILE A 22 -13.67 -27.07 -7.55
N LEU A 23 -14.30 -27.51 -6.45
CA LEU A 23 -14.36 -26.70 -5.22
C LEU A 23 -12.97 -26.50 -4.61
N SER A 24 -12.21 -27.59 -4.46
CA SER A 24 -10.85 -27.51 -3.90
C SER A 24 -9.93 -26.61 -4.73
N LEU A 25 -9.95 -26.78 -6.06
CA LEU A 25 -9.13 -25.96 -6.95
C LEU A 25 -9.63 -24.51 -6.99
N GLY A 26 -10.96 -24.30 -7.04
CA GLY A 26 -11.57 -22.97 -7.13
C GLY A 26 -11.31 -22.10 -5.90
N VAL A 27 -11.44 -22.67 -4.69
CA VAL A 27 -11.15 -21.93 -3.44
C VAL A 27 -9.67 -21.60 -3.35
N GLY A 28 -8.79 -22.57 -3.64
CA GLY A 28 -7.34 -22.33 -3.62
C GLY A 28 -6.89 -21.29 -4.65
N LEU A 29 -7.48 -21.31 -5.87
CA LEU A 29 -7.24 -20.30 -6.88
C LEU A 29 -7.76 -18.92 -6.43
N ALA A 30 -8.96 -18.83 -5.86
CA ALA A 30 -9.51 -17.56 -5.39
C ALA A 30 -8.55 -16.86 -4.42
N MET A 31 -8.12 -17.57 -3.38
CA MET A 31 -7.20 -17.01 -2.39
C MET A 31 -5.81 -16.74 -2.96
N GLY A 32 -5.25 -17.71 -3.68
CA GLY A 32 -3.89 -17.57 -4.23
C GLY A 32 -3.78 -16.45 -5.27
N LEU A 33 -4.77 -16.30 -6.16
CA LEU A 33 -4.78 -15.23 -7.17
C LEU A 33 -4.93 -13.85 -6.52
N VAL A 34 -5.74 -13.71 -5.47
CA VAL A 34 -5.86 -12.46 -4.70
C VAL A 34 -4.54 -12.09 -4.04
N LEU A 35 -3.84 -13.04 -3.41
CA LEU A 35 -2.54 -12.76 -2.80
C LEU A 35 -1.46 -12.38 -3.83
N ILE A 36 -1.43 -13.07 -4.98
CA ILE A 36 -0.52 -12.70 -6.08
C ILE A 36 -0.86 -11.30 -6.61
N SER A 37 -2.15 -10.97 -6.76
CA SER A 37 -2.56 -9.65 -7.22
C SER A 37 -2.12 -8.55 -6.25
N LYS A 38 -2.16 -8.80 -4.93
CA LYS A 38 -1.64 -7.86 -3.93
C LYS A 38 -0.12 -7.68 -4.06
N VAL A 39 0.64 -8.76 -4.22
CA VAL A 39 2.10 -8.67 -4.46
C VAL A 39 2.41 -7.90 -5.75
N CYS A 40 1.65 -8.13 -6.82
CA CYS A 40 1.80 -7.38 -8.07
C CYS A 40 1.47 -5.90 -7.89
N PHE A 41 0.41 -5.60 -7.14
CA PHE A 41 0.00 -4.24 -6.81
C PHE A 41 1.11 -3.50 -6.04
N GLU A 42 1.66 -4.10 -4.98
CA GLU A 42 2.75 -3.51 -4.19
C GLU A 42 4.01 -3.27 -5.02
N ARG A 43 4.30 -4.13 -5.99
CA ARG A 43 5.44 -3.98 -6.91
C ARG A 43 5.18 -3.00 -8.06
N SER A 44 3.96 -2.54 -8.24
CA SER A 44 3.56 -1.63 -9.31
C SER A 44 3.58 -0.15 -8.90
N PHE A 45 3.91 0.15 -7.64
CA PHE A 45 3.92 1.52 -7.13
C PHE A 45 4.78 2.44 -7.99
N ASP A 46 4.21 3.58 -8.34
CA ASP A 46 4.79 4.71 -9.06
C ASP A 46 5.33 4.41 -10.49
N LYS A 47 5.20 3.17 -10.98
CA LYS A 47 5.62 2.78 -12.33
C LYS A 47 4.74 3.33 -13.45
N PHE A 48 3.64 3.97 -13.11
CA PHE A 48 2.75 4.60 -14.09
C PHE A 48 3.22 6.00 -14.52
N TYR A 49 4.17 6.61 -13.80
CA TYR A 49 4.76 7.88 -14.22
C TYR A 49 5.68 7.67 -15.43
N PRO A 50 5.55 8.49 -16.49
CA PRO A 50 6.55 8.54 -17.55
C PRO A 50 7.93 8.85 -16.97
N ASP A 51 8.96 8.16 -17.46
CA ASP A 51 10.34 8.35 -16.97
C ASP A 51 10.54 8.12 -15.46
N SER A 52 9.70 7.30 -14.83
CA SER A 52 9.80 6.99 -13.39
C SER A 52 11.16 6.45 -12.96
N ASP A 53 11.92 5.86 -13.89
CA ASP A 53 13.29 5.39 -13.72
C ASP A 53 14.33 6.51 -13.59
N ARG A 54 13.97 7.76 -13.97
CA ARG A 54 14.82 8.95 -13.89
C ARG A 54 14.36 9.94 -12.81
N ILE A 55 13.29 9.63 -12.10
CA ILE A 55 12.77 10.47 -11.01
C ILE A 55 13.29 9.95 -9.68
N TYR A 56 13.79 10.87 -8.88
CA TYR A 56 14.36 10.59 -7.55
C TYR A 56 13.73 11.49 -6.50
N ARG A 57 13.54 10.96 -5.31
CA ARG A 57 13.20 11.73 -4.13
C ARG A 57 14.48 12.15 -3.39
N LEU A 58 14.49 13.38 -2.94
CA LEU A 58 15.56 13.91 -2.09
C LEU A 58 15.38 13.39 -0.66
N HIS A 59 16.45 12.84 -0.12
CA HIS A 59 16.55 12.46 1.28
C HIS A 59 17.60 13.31 1.96
N GLU A 60 17.28 13.76 3.17
CA GLU A 60 18.22 14.38 4.09
C GLU A 60 18.80 13.31 5.00
N ASN A 61 20.13 13.20 5.00
CA ASN A 61 20.85 12.23 5.80
C ASN A 61 21.62 12.96 6.89
N ILE A 62 21.37 12.56 8.13
CA ILE A 62 21.98 13.15 9.32
C ILE A 62 22.82 12.08 10.00
N ILE A 63 24.09 12.36 10.20
CA ILE A 63 24.97 11.58 11.05
C ILE A 63 25.26 12.41 12.30
N ARG A 64 24.84 11.89 13.46
CA ARG A 64 25.07 12.51 14.75
C ARG A 64 25.50 11.43 15.74
N ASP A 65 26.58 11.68 16.49
CA ASP A 65 27.14 10.73 17.48
C ASP A 65 27.39 9.32 16.93
N GLY A 66 27.65 9.20 15.63
CA GLY A 66 27.86 7.93 14.92
C GLY A 66 26.58 7.23 14.50
N GLU A 67 25.41 7.74 14.82
CA GLU A 67 24.13 7.23 14.31
C GLU A 67 23.79 7.89 12.97
N TYR A 68 23.44 7.06 11.98
CA TYR A 68 22.95 7.48 10.66
C TYR A 68 21.44 7.42 10.62
N LYS A 69 20.80 8.54 10.25
CA LYS A 69 19.35 8.62 9.99
C LYS A 69 19.12 9.26 8.63
N SER A 70 18.17 8.71 7.86
CA SER A 70 17.78 9.21 6.55
C SER A 70 16.31 9.62 6.58
N TYR A 71 16.03 10.86 6.25
CA TYR A 71 14.68 11.44 6.24
C TYR A 71 14.28 11.74 4.81
N GLY A 72 13.05 11.36 4.44
CA GLY A 72 12.51 11.62 3.10
C GLY A 72 11.95 13.04 2.91
N GLN A 73 12.31 13.96 3.79
CA GLN A 73 11.95 15.37 3.74
C GLN A 73 13.22 16.20 3.71
N VAL A 74 13.14 17.38 3.10
CA VAL A 74 14.25 18.31 2.97
C VAL A 74 13.78 19.74 3.22
N SER A 75 14.73 20.65 3.47
CA SER A 75 14.44 22.07 3.58
C SER A 75 13.99 22.68 2.24
N GLY A 76 13.26 23.78 2.32
CA GLY A 76 12.54 24.35 1.16
C GLY A 76 13.43 24.78 -0.02
N GLY A 77 14.66 25.24 0.22
CA GLY A 77 15.60 25.69 -0.81
C GLY A 77 16.22 24.58 -1.66
N VAL A 78 16.32 23.36 -1.11
CA VAL A 78 17.16 22.28 -1.66
C VAL A 78 16.75 21.85 -3.07
N ALA A 79 15.46 21.50 -3.29
CA ALA A 79 15.01 21.01 -4.59
C ALA A 79 15.18 22.07 -5.70
N THR A 80 14.90 23.33 -5.40
CA THR A 80 15.06 24.43 -6.36
C THR A 80 16.52 24.66 -6.74
N ALA A 81 17.42 24.63 -5.75
CA ALA A 81 18.84 24.76 -6.00
C ALA A 81 19.40 23.60 -6.82
N MET A 82 18.94 22.36 -6.57
CA MET A 82 19.30 21.21 -7.41
C MET A 82 19.05 21.48 -8.90
N GLN A 83 17.91 22.03 -9.25
CA GLN A 83 17.58 22.34 -10.66
C GLN A 83 18.42 23.47 -11.24
N VAL A 84 18.77 24.48 -10.42
CA VAL A 84 19.48 25.68 -10.91
C VAL A 84 20.99 25.45 -11.00
N GLU A 85 21.54 24.68 -10.08
CA GLU A 85 22.99 24.61 -9.87
C GLU A 85 23.62 23.30 -10.34
N ILE A 86 22.83 22.25 -10.58
CA ILE A 86 23.33 20.94 -11.03
C ILE A 86 22.86 20.70 -12.47
N PRO A 87 23.74 20.75 -13.47
CA PRO A 87 23.38 20.67 -14.88
C PRO A 87 22.70 19.35 -15.30
N GLU A 88 22.95 18.28 -14.57
CA GLU A 88 22.38 16.95 -14.80
C GLU A 88 20.93 16.85 -14.35
N VAL A 89 20.41 17.83 -13.60
CA VAL A 89 19.01 17.87 -13.15
C VAL A 89 18.16 18.56 -14.22
N GLU A 90 17.31 17.77 -14.87
CA GLU A 90 16.37 18.26 -15.89
C GLU A 90 15.28 19.14 -15.28
N LYS A 91 14.68 18.68 -14.18
CA LYS A 91 13.62 19.37 -13.44
C LYS A 91 13.63 18.99 -11.97
N ALA A 92 13.16 19.91 -11.13
CA ALA A 92 12.86 19.64 -9.73
C ALA A 92 11.51 20.21 -9.32
N THR A 93 10.92 19.63 -8.30
CA THR A 93 9.70 20.10 -7.64
C THR A 93 9.75 19.79 -6.16
N ARG A 94 8.93 20.50 -5.41
CA ARG A 94 8.74 20.30 -3.97
C ARG A 94 7.28 20.41 -3.60
N LEU A 95 6.88 19.56 -2.65
CA LEU A 95 5.53 19.55 -2.09
C LEU A 95 5.61 19.57 -0.57
N THR A 96 4.58 20.06 0.08
CA THR A 96 4.41 19.92 1.53
C THR A 96 2.94 19.66 1.83
N TYR A 97 2.65 18.84 2.84
CA TYR A 97 1.27 18.56 3.23
C TYR A 97 0.66 19.76 3.97
N ILE A 98 -0.66 19.95 3.77
CA ILE A 98 -1.52 20.82 4.56
C ILE A 98 -2.41 19.92 5.41
N GLY A 99 -2.36 20.09 6.74
CA GLY A 99 -3.15 19.27 7.65
C GLY A 99 -2.74 17.78 7.65
N GLY A 100 -3.67 16.94 8.06
CA GLY A 100 -3.50 15.50 8.14
C GLY A 100 -3.98 14.74 6.90
N ASP A 101 -4.22 13.42 7.06
CA ASP A 101 -4.69 12.54 5.99
C ASP A 101 -6.04 12.94 5.40
N LYS A 102 -6.84 13.70 6.14
CA LYS A 102 -8.16 14.17 5.76
C LYS A 102 -8.35 15.61 6.19
N GLU A 103 -8.63 16.47 5.22
CA GLU A 103 -8.91 17.87 5.41
C GLU A 103 -10.36 18.18 5.06
N LEU A 104 -11.03 18.97 5.90
CA LEU A 104 -12.39 19.42 5.67
C LEU A 104 -12.34 20.80 5.01
N PHE A 105 -13.20 21.03 4.03
CA PHE A 105 -13.35 22.33 3.39
C PHE A 105 -14.81 22.69 3.18
N LYS A 106 -15.09 23.99 3.24
CA LYS A 106 -16.41 24.57 3.11
C LYS A 106 -16.46 25.49 1.89
N THR A 107 -17.43 25.27 1.03
CA THR A 107 -17.71 26.12 -0.13
C THR A 107 -18.58 27.33 0.27
N GLN A 108 -18.63 28.37 -0.55
CA GLN A 108 -19.38 29.59 -0.27
C GLN A 108 -20.88 29.37 -0.05
N ASP A 109 -21.46 28.33 -0.66
CA ASP A 109 -22.85 27.90 -0.46
C ASP A 109 -23.10 27.18 0.88
N GLY A 110 -22.07 27.07 1.71
CA GLY A 110 -22.13 26.48 3.06
C GLY A 110 -22.00 24.97 3.12
N ASN A 111 -21.88 24.29 1.98
CA ASN A 111 -21.68 22.85 1.94
C ASN A 111 -20.28 22.47 2.41
N ARG A 112 -20.19 21.35 3.16
CA ARG A 112 -18.94 20.80 3.68
C ARG A 112 -18.55 19.55 2.94
N TYR A 113 -17.28 19.45 2.59
CA TYR A 113 -16.69 18.34 1.89
C TYR A 113 -15.39 17.91 2.56
N SER A 114 -14.86 16.75 2.16
CA SER A 114 -13.55 16.32 2.62
C SER A 114 -12.65 15.94 1.47
N ALA A 115 -11.41 16.38 1.55
CA ALA A 115 -10.31 15.96 0.68
C ALA A 115 -9.30 15.13 1.48
N ARG A 116 -8.67 14.17 0.83
CA ARG A 116 -7.56 13.42 1.40
C ARG A 116 -6.25 13.95 0.83
N TYR A 117 -5.23 14.01 1.71
CA TYR A 117 -3.87 14.36 1.29
C TYR A 117 -3.84 15.67 0.48
N VAL A 118 -4.13 16.77 1.15
CA VAL A 118 -3.97 18.10 0.57
C VAL A 118 -2.51 18.51 0.64
N VAL A 119 -1.95 18.93 -0.50
CA VAL A 119 -0.55 19.38 -0.57
C VAL A 119 -0.46 20.79 -1.12
N MET A 120 0.59 21.51 -0.75
CA MET A 120 1.06 22.68 -1.49
C MET A 120 2.20 22.26 -2.40
N GLY A 121 2.23 22.76 -3.62
CA GLY A 121 3.26 22.45 -4.61
C GLY A 121 3.62 23.63 -5.48
N ASP A 122 4.80 23.58 -6.07
CA ASP A 122 5.27 24.56 -7.03
C ASP A 122 4.74 24.29 -8.46
N THR A 123 5.06 25.15 -9.41
CA THR A 123 4.59 25.07 -10.80
C THR A 123 5.09 23.84 -11.58
N ASN A 124 6.12 23.14 -11.07
CA ASN A 124 6.73 21.99 -11.73
C ASN A 124 6.11 20.63 -11.30
N VAL A 125 5.19 20.63 -10.33
CA VAL A 125 4.59 19.38 -9.79
C VAL A 125 4.08 18.48 -10.91
N PHE A 126 3.24 19.02 -11.81
CA PHE A 126 2.64 18.24 -12.89
C PHE A 126 3.58 18.01 -14.09
N ASP A 127 4.71 18.71 -14.17
CA ASP A 127 5.76 18.44 -15.15
C ASP A 127 6.60 17.20 -14.74
N LEU A 128 6.83 17.05 -13.44
CA LEU A 128 7.65 15.97 -12.89
C LEU A 128 6.82 14.75 -12.52
N LEU A 129 5.64 14.97 -11.94
CA LEU A 129 4.67 13.95 -11.55
C LEU A 129 3.39 14.11 -12.38
N PRO A 130 3.42 13.84 -13.70
CA PRO A 130 2.36 14.18 -14.61
C PRO A 130 1.07 13.40 -14.34
N ARG A 131 -0.04 14.15 -14.37
CA ARG A 131 -1.40 13.62 -14.42
C ARG A 131 -2.12 14.23 -15.60
N PRO A 132 -3.03 13.49 -16.27
CA PRO A 132 -3.88 14.09 -17.30
C PRO A 132 -4.66 15.29 -16.72
N ILE A 133 -4.53 16.44 -17.37
CA ILE A 133 -5.27 17.65 -17.00
C ILE A 133 -6.58 17.65 -17.77
N LEU A 134 -7.67 17.76 -17.03
CA LEU A 134 -9.02 17.77 -17.59
C LEU A 134 -9.45 19.20 -17.96
N ILE A 135 -9.17 20.17 -17.09
CA ILE A 135 -9.49 21.59 -17.29
C ILE A 135 -8.41 22.45 -16.59
N GLY A 136 -8.08 23.58 -17.18
CA GLY A 136 -7.15 24.57 -16.63
C GLY A 136 -5.69 24.33 -17.00
N ASP A 137 -4.82 25.25 -16.58
CA ASP A 137 -3.36 25.16 -16.72
C ASP A 137 -2.72 25.08 -15.34
N PRO A 138 -2.03 23.97 -15.01
CA PRO A 138 -1.38 23.82 -13.71
C PRO A 138 -0.32 24.88 -13.42
N LYS A 139 0.45 25.32 -14.44
CA LYS A 139 1.50 26.32 -14.23
C LYS A 139 0.91 27.68 -13.91
N GLU A 140 -0.08 28.09 -14.68
CA GLU A 140 -0.79 29.33 -14.41
C GLU A 140 -1.47 29.30 -13.03
N THR A 141 -2.15 28.19 -12.71
CA THR A 141 -2.85 28.02 -11.44
C THR A 141 -1.89 28.06 -10.25
N LEU A 142 -0.82 27.26 -10.28
CA LEU A 142 0.11 27.13 -9.15
C LEU A 142 1.10 28.30 -9.03
N SER A 143 1.19 29.20 -10.02
CA SER A 143 1.94 30.45 -9.91
C SER A 143 1.22 31.55 -9.11
N ARG A 144 -0.07 31.36 -8.81
CA ARG A 144 -0.91 32.34 -8.11
C ARG A 144 -1.18 31.89 -6.67
N PRO A 145 -0.83 32.69 -5.65
CA PRO A 145 -1.17 32.37 -4.28
C PRO A 145 -2.70 32.25 -4.10
N GLY A 146 -3.13 31.27 -3.32
CA GLY A 146 -4.55 31.01 -3.08
C GLY A 146 -5.29 30.26 -4.20
N TYR A 147 -4.60 29.86 -5.28
CA TYR A 147 -5.18 29.01 -6.31
C TYR A 147 -4.84 27.54 -6.09
N VAL A 148 -5.75 26.64 -6.52
CA VAL A 148 -5.59 25.19 -6.37
C VAL A 148 -5.96 24.43 -7.63
N MET A 149 -5.28 23.29 -7.83
CA MET A 149 -5.69 22.23 -8.72
C MET A 149 -6.41 21.15 -7.90
N ILE A 150 -7.54 20.62 -8.36
CA ILE A 150 -8.30 19.58 -7.66
C ILE A 150 -8.40 18.30 -8.49
N SER A 151 -8.53 17.15 -7.82
CA SER A 151 -8.76 15.87 -8.48
C SER A 151 -10.18 15.76 -9.06
N ASN A 152 -10.36 14.89 -10.04
CA ASN A 152 -11.67 14.61 -10.63
C ASN A 152 -12.70 14.11 -9.61
N ARG A 153 -12.24 13.37 -8.57
CA ARG A 153 -13.09 12.95 -7.45
C ARG A 153 -13.70 14.15 -6.72
N ILE A 154 -12.87 15.14 -6.38
CA ILE A 154 -13.33 16.36 -5.72
C ILE A 154 -14.22 17.17 -6.67
N ALA A 155 -13.86 17.29 -7.94
CA ALA A 155 -14.67 17.98 -8.94
C ALA A 155 -16.08 17.38 -9.08
N LYS A 156 -16.19 16.04 -9.07
CA LYS A 156 -17.50 15.34 -9.08
C LYS A 156 -18.36 15.67 -7.87
N LEU A 157 -17.77 15.84 -6.69
CA LEU A 157 -18.51 16.26 -5.49
C LEU A 157 -19.06 17.68 -5.62
N LEU A 158 -18.35 18.53 -6.40
CA LEU A 158 -18.73 19.94 -6.65
C LEU A 158 -19.65 20.13 -7.86
N GLY A 159 -20.12 19.04 -8.48
CA GLY A 159 -21.06 19.07 -9.61
C GLY A 159 -20.44 18.79 -10.97
N GLY A 160 -19.15 18.48 -11.04
CA GLY A 160 -18.41 18.18 -12.27
C GLY A 160 -17.27 19.16 -12.55
N ALA A 161 -16.37 18.80 -13.47
CA ALA A 161 -15.14 19.53 -13.71
C ALA A 161 -15.37 20.98 -14.17
N GLU A 162 -16.31 21.20 -15.10
CA GLU A 162 -16.63 22.54 -15.61
C GLU A 162 -17.27 23.42 -14.54
N GLN A 163 -18.09 22.86 -13.65
CA GLN A 163 -18.79 23.59 -12.60
C GLN A 163 -17.93 23.86 -11.38
N ALA A 164 -16.84 23.11 -11.20
CA ALA A 164 -15.92 23.25 -10.07
C ALA A 164 -14.93 24.41 -10.28
N VAL A 165 -14.50 24.67 -11.52
CA VAL A 165 -13.53 25.74 -11.83
C VAL A 165 -14.12 27.11 -11.46
N ASN A 166 -13.27 27.99 -10.91
CA ASN A 166 -13.59 29.31 -10.36
C ASN A 166 -14.48 29.30 -9.10
N LYS A 167 -14.85 28.13 -8.55
CA LYS A 167 -15.45 28.09 -7.22
C LYS A 167 -14.40 28.39 -6.17
N GLU A 168 -14.86 29.00 -5.09
CA GLU A 168 -14.05 29.34 -3.93
C GLU A 168 -14.48 28.48 -2.73
N PHE A 169 -13.50 28.15 -1.90
CA PHE A 169 -13.72 27.42 -0.66
C PHE A 169 -12.66 27.80 0.39
N GLU A 170 -12.91 27.41 1.64
CA GLU A 170 -11.98 27.58 2.75
C GLU A 170 -11.73 26.21 3.40
N PHE A 171 -10.49 25.92 3.78
CA PHE A 171 -10.21 24.78 4.66
C PHE A 171 -10.61 25.12 6.09
N GLU A 172 -11.23 24.16 6.79
CA GLU A 172 -11.63 24.37 8.19
C GLU A 172 -10.40 24.51 9.11
N SER A 173 -9.25 23.96 8.72
CA SER A 173 -7.97 24.13 9.44
C SER A 173 -7.35 25.52 9.27
N SER A 174 -7.81 26.33 8.30
CA SER A 174 -7.26 27.66 8.01
C SER A 174 -8.40 28.65 7.74
N PRO A 175 -9.22 28.99 8.74
CA PRO A 175 -10.36 29.88 8.59
C PRO A 175 -9.91 31.26 8.09
N GLY A 176 -10.68 31.84 7.16
CA GLY A 176 -10.40 33.15 6.58
C GLY A 176 -9.40 33.13 5.42
N GLN A 177 -8.84 31.96 5.06
CA GLN A 177 -8.02 31.81 3.86
C GLN A 177 -8.84 31.17 2.75
N THR A 178 -9.22 31.97 1.76
CA THR A 178 -10.00 31.52 0.61
C THR A 178 -9.09 30.96 -0.48
N TYR A 179 -9.50 29.82 -1.05
CA TYR A 179 -8.84 29.17 -2.17
C TYR A 179 -9.76 29.13 -3.39
N THR A 180 -9.22 29.45 -4.58
CA THR A 180 -9.93 29.43 -5.85
C THR A 180 -9.49 28.23 -6.69
N ILE A 181 -10.45 27.48 -7.22
CA ILE A 181 -10.17 26.33 -8.09
C ILE A 181 -9.80 26.80 -9.47
N GLY A 182 -8.52 26.64 -9.88
CA GLY A 182 -8.01 27.04 -11.20
C GLY A 182 -8.01 25.90 -12.22
N GLY A 183 -8.15 24.63 -11.79
CA GLY A 183 -8.18 23.52 -12.72
C GLY A 183 -8.46 22.17 -12.07
N VAL A 184 -8.64 21.16 -12.93
CA VAL A 184 -9.01 19.79 -12.55
C VAL A 184 -8.05 18.80 -13.22
N PHE A 185 -7.50 17.88 -12.45
CA PHE A 185 -6.66 16.77 -12.93
C PHE A 185 -7.32 15.40 -12.67
N GLU A 186 -6.88 14.38 -13.41
CA GLU A 186 -7.32 13.01 -13.21
C GLU A 186 -6.79 12.45 -11.89
N ASP A 187 -7.61 11.65 -11.21
CA ASP A 187 -7.29 11.07 -9.90
C ASP A 187 -5.93 10.36 -9.91
N VAL A 188 -5.17 10.50 -8.82
CA VAL A 188 -3.92 9.77 -8.63
C VAL A 188 -4.24 8.29 -8.40
N PRO A 189 -3.56 7.36 -9.10
CA PRO A 189 -3.76 5.93 -8.91
C PRO A 189 -3.48 5.47 -7.48
N GLU A 190 -4.18 4.42 -7.05
CA GLU A 190 -4.03 3.86 -5.70
C GLU A 190 -2.62 3.31 -5.43
N ASN A 191 -1.88 2.91 -6.45
CA ASN A 191 -0.51 2.43 -6.39
C ASN A 191 0.53 3.57 -6.54
N SER A 192 0.27 4.69 -5.87
CA SER A 192 1.23 5.78 -5.71
C SER A 192 1.60 5.95 -4.23
N HIS A 193 2.90 6.16 -3.96
CA HIS A 193 3.38 6.53 -2.63
C HIS A 193 2.95 7.95 -2.26
N LEU A 194 2.79 8.83 -3.26
CA LEU A 194 2.34 10.20 -3.11
C LEU A 194 0.91 10.35 -3.63
N ARG A 195 -0.03 10.42 -2.71
CA ARG A 195 -1.44 10.63 -3.02
C ARG A 195 -1.80 12.06 -2.68
N PHE A 196 -2.54 12.71 -3.58
CA PHE A 196 -3.10 14.04 -3.34
C PHE A 196 -4.40 14.22 -4.12
N GLU A 197 -5.35 14.91 -3.52
CA GLU A 197 -6.63 15.25 -4.14
C GLU A 197 -6.76 16.74 -4.42
N ILE A 198 -5.99 17.56 -3.69
CA ILE A 198 -5.88 19.00 -3.89
C ILE A 198 -4.39 19.37 -3.87
N VAL A 199 -3.96 20.13 -4.85
CA VAL A 199 -2.64 20.75 -4.91
C VAL A 199 -2.83 22.26 -4.87
N ALA A 200 -2.50 22.89 -3.75
CA ALA A 200 -2.53 24.35 -3.58
C ALA A 200 -1.19 24.95 -4.02
N SER A 201 -1.25 26.22 -4.44
CA SER A 201 -0.06 26.96 -4.81
C SER A 201 0.88 27.16 -3.61
N LEU A 202 2.15 26.80 -3.78
CA LEU A 202 3.21 27.03 -2.79
C LEU A 202 3.54 28.52 -2.61
N GLU A 203 3.15 29.38 -3.56
CA GLU A 203 3.37 30.82 -3.48
C GLU A 203 2.64 31.49 -2.31
N GLY A 204 1.65 30.83 -1.73
CA GLY A 204 0.98 31.27 -0.49
C GLY A 204 1.85 31.15 0.77
N MET A 205 2.94 30.37 0.73
CA MET A 205 3.84 30.22 1.88
C MET A 205 4.85 31.36 1.97
N SER A 206 5.33 31.62 3.20
CA SER A 206 6.35 32.63 3.42
C SER A 206 7.62 32.34 2.62
N LYS A 207 8.29 33.38 2.14
CA LYS A 207 9.55 33.26 1.43
C LYS A 207 10.61 32.54 2.25
N TRP A 208 10.68 32.83 3.55
CA TRP A 208 11.59 32.16 4.47
C TRP A 208 11.37 30.64 4.45
N SER A 209 10.14 30.16 4.56
CA SER A 209 9.86 28.72 4.55
C SER A 209 10.28 28.06 3.23
N ARG A 210 10.08 28.75 2.11
CA ARG A 210 10.36 28.22 0.77
C ARG A 210 11.85 28.21 0.40
N GLU A 211 12.66 29.06 1.02
CA GLU A 211 14.08 29.26 0.68
C GLU A 211 15.04 28.83 1.79
N ASN A 212 14.51 28.38 2.93
CA ASN A 212 15.34 27.94 4.05
C ASN A 212 16.14 26.67 3.71
N TRP A 213 17.34 26.55 4.32
CA TRP A 213 18.27 25.46 4.11
C TRP A 213 18.56 24.63 5.36
N LEU A 214 18.32 25.17 6.54
CA LEU A 214 18.55 24.52 7.82
C LEU A 214 17.30 24.65 8.68
N GLY A 215 16.79 23.52 9.13
CA GLY A 215 15.51 23.46 9.80
C GLY A 215 14.32 23.64 8.81
N ASN A 216 13.10 23.44 9.28
CA ASN A 216 11.89 23.46 8.46
C ASN A 216 11.93 22.46 7.26
N ASP A 217 12.45 21.27 7.53
CA ASP A 217 12.61 20.12 6.64
C ASP A 217 11.28 19.38 6.39
N ARG A 218 10.27 20.14 6.01
CA ARG A 218 8.89 19.64 5.77
C ARG A 218 8.58 19.32 4.32
N TYR A 219 9.52 19.58 3.40
CA TYR A 219 9.26 19.46 1.97
C TYR A 219 9.66 18.10 1.42
N LEU A 220 8.76 17.51 0.64
CA LEU A 220 9.04 16.37 -0.21
C LEU A 220 9.66 16.91 -1.51
N GLY A 221 10.97 16.80 -1.64
CA GLY A 221 11.70 17.23 -2.83
C GLY A 221 11.82 16.08 -3.84
N TYR A 222 11.54 16.37 -5.10
CA TYR A 222 11.73 15.43 -6.21
C TYR A 222 12.55 16.06 -7.31
N VAL A 223 13.42 15.26 -7.92
CA VAL A 223 14.25 15.67 -9.06
C VAL A 223 14.13 14.65 -10.18
N LYS A 224 14.16 15.14 -11.41
CA LYS A 224 14.27 14.32 -12.63
C LYS A 224 15.63 14.58 -13.25
N LEU A 225 16.38 13.53 -13.49
CA LEU A 225 17.70 13.60 -14.10
C LEU A 225 17.62 13.46 -15.63
N TYR A 226 18.58 14.05 -16.35
CA TYR A 226 18.73 13.79 -17.77
C TYR A 226 19.03 12.31 -18.07
N PRO A 227 18.64 11.79 -19.25
CA PRO A 227 18.89 10.40 -19.61
C PRO A 227 20.39 10.03 -19.53
N GLY A 228 20.69 8.89 -18.88
CA GLY A 228 22.05 8.37 -18.76
C GLY A 228 22.87 8.97 -17.61
N THR A 229 22.29 9.83 -16.79
CA THR A 229 22.95 10.35 -15.58
C THR A 229 22.95 9.29 -14.50
N ASP A 230 24.11 9.03 -13.92
CA ASP A 230 24.28 8.19 -12.72
C ASP A 230 24.07 9.06 -11.48
N PRO A 231 23.04 8.79 -10.63
CA PRO A 231 22.76 9.58 -9.44
C PRO A 231 23.90 9.58 -8.42
N GLU A 232 24.70 8.51 -8.35
CA GLU A 232 25.84 8.43 -7.41
C GLU A 232 26.95 9.40 -7.79
N SER A 233 27.10 9.70 -9.09
CA SER A 233 28.09 10.67 -9.57
C SER A 233 27.83 12.10 -9.10
N LEU A 234 26.61 12.41 -8.70
CA LEU A 234 26.18 13.76 -8.27
C LEU A 234 26.52 14.08 -6.82
N THR A 235 27.00 13.13 -6.04
CA THR A 235 27.26 13.30 -4.60
C THR A 235 28.17 14.49 -4.31
N THR A 236 29.24 14.67 -5.10
CA THR A 236 30.18 15.80 -4.95
C THR A 236 29.52 17.12 -5.30
N ALA A 237 28.80 17.19 -6.43
CA ALA A 237 28.11 18.39 -6.87
C ALA A 237 27.03 18.83 -5.87
N ILE A 238 26.29 17.86 -5.30
CA ILE A 238 25.30 18.11 -4.24
C ILE A 238 25.98 18.69 -2.99
N ARG A 239 27.12 18.13 -2.59
CA ARG A 239 27.86 18.64 -1.43
C ARG A 239 28.41 20.04 -1.65
N GLU A 240 28.92 20.33 -2.84
CA GLU A 240 29.38 21.66 -3.21
C GLU A 240 28.24 22.69 -3.25
N MET A 241 27.08 22.30 -3.82
CA MET A 241 25.87 23.12 -3.78
C MET A 241 25.46 23.42 -2.34
N GLN A 242 25.39 22.42 -1.49
CA GLN A 242 25.05 22.56 -0.08
C GLN A 242 26.00 23.55 0.63
N GLY A 243 27.32 23.44 0.41
CA GLY A 243 28.32 24.35 0.98
C GLY A 243 28.23 25.80 0.53
N ARG A 244 27.53 26.09 -0.61
CA ARG A 244 27.27 27.47 -1.02
C ARG A 244 26.11 28.13 -0.24
N HIS A 245 25.23 27.32 0.33
CA HIS A 245 24.00 27.77 0.99
C HIS A 245 24.01 27.57 2.50
N CYS A 246 24.87 26.67 3.02
CA CYS A 246 24.98 26.34 4.43
C CYS A 246 26.43 26.45 4.90
N ASP A 247 26.65 26.97 6.10
CA ASP A 247 27.93 26.85 6.77
C ASP A 247 28.09 25.43 7.33
N LEU A 248 28.65 24.55 6.49
CA LEU A 248 28.84 23.14 6.85
C LEU A 248 29.84 22.94 8.00
N GLU A 249 30.76 23.89 8.21
CA GLU A 249 31.69 23.84 9.32
C GLU A 249 31.01 24.15 10.65
N GLU A 250 30.04 25.07 10.65
CA GLU A 250 29.25 25.37 11.83
C GLU A 250 28.33 24.18 12.19
N VAL A 251 27.65 23.58 11.20
CA VAL A 251 26.84 22.38 11.40
C VAL A 251 27.68 21.23 11.95
N LYS A 252 28.90 21.06 11.44
CA LYS A 252 29.83 20.01 11.90
C LYS A 252 30.37 20.29 13.31
N LYS A 253 30.57 21.55 13.70
CA LYS A 253 30.92 21.93 15.07
C LYS A 253 29.81 21.58 16.07
N ALA A 254 28.55 21.60 15.63
CA ALA A 254 27.41 21.14 16.40
C ALA A 254 27.31 19.60 16.48
N GLY A 255 28.30 18.86 15.97
CA GLY A 255 28.32 17.39 15.99
C GLY A 255 27.42 16.73 14.94
N ILE A 256 26.98 17.49 13.95
CA ILE A 256 26.04 17.01 12.90
C ILE A 256 26.76 16.99 11.54
N ASP A 257 26.76 15.87 10.84
CA ASP A 257 27.08 15.83 9.42
C ASP A 257 25.81 15.65 8.61
N LEU A 258 25.44 16.68 7.87
CA LEU A 258 24.23 16.78 7.07
C LEU A 258 24.57 16.58 5.61
N THR A 259 23.95 15.62 4.94
CA THR A 259 24.12 15.35 3.50
C THR A 259 22.78 15.08 2.83
N TYR A 260 22.74 15.21 1.50
CA TYR A 260 21.56 14.86 0.72
C TYR A 260 21.87 13.67 -0.19
N SER A 261 20.87 12.82 -0.39
CA SER A 261 20.94 11.67 -1.32
C SER A 261 19.71 11.59 -2.21
N LEU A 262 19.85 10.88 -3.33
CA LEU A 262 18.79 10.65 -4.31
C LEU A 262 18.30 9.21 -4.19
N VAL A 263 17.03 9.04 -3.83
CA VAL A 263 16.39 7.72 -3.74
C VAL A 263 15.47 7.55 -4.94
N PRO A 264 15.61 6.48 -5.74
CA PRO A 264 14.75 6.25 -6.90
C PRO A 264 13.27 6.23 -6.52
N LEU A 265 12.44 6.92 -7.31
CA LEU A 265 10.99 7.00 -7.08
C LEU A 265 10.35 5.61 -6.95
N MET A 266 10.74 4.68 -7.84
CA MET A 266 10.20 3.32 -7.85
C MET A 266 10.56 2.51 -6.60
N ASP A 267 11.59 2.92 -5.88
CA ASP A 267 12.09 2.24 -4.68
C ASP A 267 11.47 2.77 -3.39
N MET A 268 10.81 3.93 -3.44
CA MET A 268 10.25 4.58 -2.26
C MET A 268 9.30 3.68 -1.47
N HIS A 269 8.43 2.95 -2.17
CA HIS A 269 7.51 2.00 -1.56
C HIS A 269 8.07 0.58 -1.56
N SER A 270 8.51 0.11 -2.73
CA SER A 270 8.88 -1.30 -2.95
C SER A 270 10.13 -1.74 -2.18
N ASN A 271 11.02 -0.81 -1.84
CA ASN A 271 12.29 -1.09 -1.17
C ASN A 271 12.26 -0.93 0.36
N SER A 272 11.14 -0.48 0.95
CA SER A 272 11.03 -0.51 2.41
C SER A 272 11.10 -1.97 2.91
N ASP A 273 11.77 -2.20 4.03
CA ASP A 273 11.96 -3.54 4.58
C ASP A 273 10.62 -4.18 4.98
N GLU A 274 9.66 -3.38 5.39
CA GLU A 274 8.30 -3.81 5.71
C GLU A 274 7.57 -4.34 4.47
N VAL A 275 7.60 -3.60 3.36
CA VAL A 275 6.94 -4.02 2.10
C VAL A 275 7.65 -5.22 1.48
N LYS A 276 8.98 -5.30 1.53
CA LYS A 276 9.73 -6.49 1.09
C LYS A 276 9.35 -7.74 1.89
N SER A 277 9.33 -7.61 3.21
CA SER A 277 8.96 -8.71 4.12
C SER A 277 7.52 -9.13 3.90
N MET A 278 6.59 -8.19 3.79
CA MET A 278 5.19 -8.44 3.48
C MET A 278 5.03 -9.15 2.13
N ASN A 279 5.67 -8.66 1.07
CA ASN A 279 5.61 -9.27 -0.27
C ASN A 279 6.17 -10.69 -0.29
N SER A 280 7.25 -10.94 0.45
CA SER A 280 7.84 -12.28 0.57
C SER A 280 6.89 -13.23 1.29
N LEU A 281 6.27 -12.78 2.38
CA LEU A 281 5.29 -13.56 3.13
C LEU A 281 4.04 -13.87 2.28
N LEU A 282 3.44 -12.85 1.65
CA LEU A 282 2.26 -13.02 0.80
C LEU A 282 2.54 -13.92 -0.40
N GLY A 283 3.72 -13.78 -1.03
CA GLY A 283 4.16 -14.64 -2.12
C GLY A 283 4.32 -16.08 -1.70
N PHE A 284 4.92 -16.34 -0.54
CA PHE A 284 5.04 -17.68 0.03
C PHE A 284 3.66 -18.29 0.36
N LEU A 285 2.77 -17.51 1.00
CA LEU A 285 1.40 -17.95 1.29
C LEU A 285 0.63 -18.30 0.01
N ALA A 286 0.71 -17.44 -1.01
CA ALA A 286 0.08 -17.69 -2.31
C ALA A 286 0.60 -18.99 -2.94
N PHE A 287 1.92 -19.19 -2.92
CA PHE A 287 2.54 -20.42 -3.43
C PHE A 287 2.02 -21.67 -2.68
N VAL A 288 2.03 -21.66 -1.35
CA VAL A 288 1.58 -22.80 -0.54
C VAL A 288 0.11 -23.11 -0.80
N LEU A 289 -0.76 -22.11 -0.85
CA LEU A 289 -2.19 -22.30 -1.10
C LEU A 289 -2.46 -22.88 -2.49
N ILE A 290 -1.84 -22.30 -3.53
CA ILE A 290 -2.00 -22.79 -4.91
C ILE A 290 -1.40 -24.20 -5.06
N PHE A 291 -0.23 -24.43 -4.51
CA PHE A 291 0.41 -25.74 -4.53
C PHE A 291 -0.48 -26.80 -3.86
N THR A 292 -1.00 -26.51 -2.68
CA THR A 292 -1.90 -27.43 -1.95
C THR A 292 -3.17 -27.70 -2.76
N ALA A 293 -3.81 -26.68 -3.33
CA ALA A 293 -5.00 -26.84 -4.15
C ALA A 293 -4.74 -27.65 -5.42
N ALA A 294 -3.64 -27.37 -6.13
CA ALA A 294 -3.25 -28.09 -7.33
C ALA A 294 -2.93 -29.56 -7.02
N MET A 295 -2.18 -29.84 -5.94
CA MET A 295 -1.83 -31.19 -5.53
C MET A 295 -3.03 -31.98 -5.02
N ASN A 296 -3.97 -31.36 -4.29
CA ASN A 296 -5.24 -31.99 -3.92
C ASN A 296 -6.03 -32.39 -5.17
N TYR A 297 -6.11 -31.50 -6.15
CA TYR A 297 -6.74 -31.82 -7.44
C TYR A 297 -6.05 -33.02 -8.11
N VAL A 298 -4.72 -33.02 -8.21
CA VAL A 298 -3.93 -34.09 -8.82
C VAL A 298 -4.19 -35.44 -8.10
N LEU A 299 -4.16 -35.45 -6.76
CA LEU A 299 -4.41 -36.67 -5.96
C LEU A 299 -5.83 -37.22 -6.19
N ILE A 300 -6.85 -36.34 -6.23
CA ILE A 300 -8.23 -36.77 -6.48
C ILE A 300 -8.37 -37.31 -7.91
N VAL A 301 -7.75 -36.63 -8.91
CA VAL A 301 -7.76 -37.09 -10.30
C VAL A 301 -7.12 -38.48 -10.42
N ILE A 302 -5.92 -38.68 -9.86
CA ILE A 302 -5.22 -39.96 -9.89
C ILE A 302 -6.06 -41.06 -9.20
N SER A 303 -6.65 -40.78 -8.04
CA SER A 303 -7.50 -41.72 -7.33
C SER A 303 -8.72 -42.13 -8.15
N THR A 304 -9.35 -41.19 -8.83
CA THR A 304 -10.49 -41.47 -9.70
C THR A 304 -10.11 -42.15 -11.01
N LEU A 305 -8.91 -41.91 -11.55
CA LEU A 305 -8.39 -42.56 -12.74
C LEU A 305 -8.08 -44.03 -12.50
N ILE A 306 -7.57 -44.42 -11.32
CA ILE A 306 -7.35 -45.81 -10.96
C ILE A 306 -8.66 -46.60 -11.04
N ASN A 307 -9.77 -46.03 -10.59
CA ASN A 307 -11.08 -46.65 -10.69
C ASN A 307 -11.60 -46.77 -12.15
N ARG A 308 -11.01 -46.01 -13.08
CA ARG A 308 -11.35 -45.99 -14.51
C ARG A 308 -10.37 -46.73 -15.41
N THR A 309 -9.40 -47.48 -14.81
CA THR A 309 -8.39 -48.21 -15.59
C THR A 309 -9.01 -49.18 -16.59
N LYS A 310 -10.13 -49.87 -16.21
CA LYS A 310 -10.86 -50.77 -17.10
C LYS A 310 -11.49 -50.03 -18.30
N GLU A 311 -12.07 -48.82 -18.08
CA GLU A 311 -12.65 -47.98 -19.16
C GLU A 311 -11.59 -47.65 -20.22
N VAL A 312 -10.39 -47.30 -19.76
CA VAL A 312 -9.26 -46.94 -20.65
C VAL A 312 -8.64 -48.19 -21.33
N ALA A 313 -8.56 -49.31 -20.63
CA ALA A 313 -8.12 -50.53 -21.26
C ALA A 313 -9.04 -50.90 -22.43
N VAL A 314 -10.34 -50.77 -22.25
CA VAL A 314 -11.34 -50.96 -23.31
C VAL A 314 -11.09 -49.99 -24.47
N HIS A 315 -10.88 -48.69 -24.20
CA HIS A 315 -10.53 -47.71 -25.26
C HIS A 315 -9.27 -48.08 -26.02
N LYS A 316 -8.20 -48.55 -25.34
CA LYS A 316 -6.97 -49.05 -25.99
C LYS A 316 -7.23 -50.30 -26.82
N CYS A 317 -8.04 -51.23 -26.35
CA CYS A 317 -8.43 -52.41 -27.13
C CYS A 317 -9.21 -52.05 -28.41
N TYR A 318 -10.01 -50.96 -28.39
CA TYR A 318 -10.67 -50.44 -29.58
C TYR A 318 -9.81 -49.51 -30.45
N GLY A 319 -8.48 -49.52 -30.25
CA GLY A 319 -7.51 -48.80 -31.10
C GLY A 319 -7.33 -47.31 -30.76
N ALA A 320 -7.74 -46.87 -29.56
CA ALA A 320 -7.46 -45.51 -29.15
C ALA A 320 -5.94 -45.30 -28.95
N SER A 321 -5.37 -44.33 -29.65
CA SER A 321 -3.96 -43.95 -29.50
C SER A 321 -3.74 -43.19 -28.18
N ASP A 322 -2.48 -43.20 -27.72
CA ASP A 322 -2.11 -42.43 -26.51
C ASP A 322 -2.40 -40.93 -26.66
N LYS A 323 -2.32 -40.38 -27.91
CA LYS A 323 -2.73 -39.00 -28.22
C LYS A 323 -4.23 -38.74 -27.96
N ASN A 324 -5.09 -39.70 -28.26
CA ASN A 324 -6.53 -39.57 -28.03
C ASN A 324 -6.85 -39.59 -26.52
N LEU A 325 -6.16 -40.45 -25.75
CA LEU A 325 -6.30 -40.51 -24.29
C LEU A 325 -5.74 -39.27 -23.62
N PHE A 326 -4.60 -38.77 -24.09
CA PHE A 326 -4.02 -37.50 -23.67
C PHE A 326 -5.03 -36.35 -23.86
N GLY A 327 -5.57 -36.21 -25.08
CA GLY A 327 -6.56 -35.17 -25.40
C GLY A 327 -7.84 -35.27 -24.57
N MET A 328 -8.28 -36.50 -24.22
CA MET A 328 -9.46 -36.70 -23.38
C MET A 328 -9.23 -36.20 -21.95
N ILE A 329 -8.10 -36.54 -21.32
CA ILE A 329 -7.79 -36.14 -19.95
C ILE A 329 -7.52 -34.64 -19.88
N MET A 330 -6.77 -34.10 -20.82
CA MET A 330 -6.48 -32.66 -20.90
C MET A 330 -7.74 -31.83 -21.11
N SER A 331 -8.71 -32.31 -21.93
CA SER A 331 -10.01 -31.64 -22.10
C SER A 331 -10.84 -31.66 -20.81
N GLU A 332 -10.81 -32.76 -20.06
CA GLU A 332 -11.50 -32.86 -18.76
C GLU A 332 -10.85 -31.89 -17.74
N THR A 333 -9.53 -31.83 -17.68
CA THR A 333 -8.77 -30.90 -16.82
C THR A 333 -9.04 -29.44 -17.22
N CYS A 334 -9.07 -29.13 -18.53
CA CYS A 334 -9.40 -27.80 -19.01
C CYS A 334 -10.79 -27.35 -18.56
N LEU A 335 -11.77 -28.24 -18.65
CA LEU A 335 -13.14 -27.94 -18.23
C LEU A 335 -13.23 -27.73 -16.69
N HIS A 336 -12.57 -28.59 -15.91
CA HIS A 336 -12.50 -28.39 -14.46
C HIS A 336 -11.83 -27.07 -14.10
N MET A 337 -10.72 -26.71 -14.76
CA MET A 337 -10.00 -25.47 -14.55
C MET A 337 -10.86 -24.24 -14.84
N LEU A 338 -11.58 -24.25 -15.99
CA LEU A 338 -12.48 -23.16 -16.36
C LEU A 338 -13.59 -22.96 -15.33
N ILE A 339 -14.23 -24.05 -14.87
CA ILE A 339 -15.28 -23.95 -13.86
C ILE A 339 -14.70 -23.50 -12.51
N SER A 340 -13.50 -23.97 -12.15
CA SER A 340 -12.80 -23.53 -10.94
C SER A 340 -12.43 -22.04 -10.99
N LEU A 341 -12.02 -21.53 -12.15
CA LEU A 341 -11.77 -20.10 -12.35
C LEU A 341 -13.04 -19.26 -12.25
N LEU A 342 -14.16 -19.74 -12.81
CA LEU A 342 -15.44 -19.07 -12.65
C LEU A 342 -15.88 -19.04 -11.17
N LEU A 343 -15.68 -20.14 -10.46
CA LEU A 343 -15.94 -20.19 -9.02
C LEU A 343 -15.01 -19.24 -8.25
N ALA A 344 -13.72 -19.19 -8.60
CA ALA A 344 -12.77 -18.27 -8.00
C ALA A 344 -13.17 -16.80 -8.22
N ALA A 345 -13.51 -16.44 -9.45
CA ALA A 345 -14.01 -15.09 -9.78
C ALA A 345 -15.30 -14.76 -9.00
N PHE A 346 -16.23 -15.69 -8.92
CA PHE A 346 -17.46 -15.53 -8.13
C PHE A 346 -17.14 -15.28 -6.65
N LEU A 347 -16.23 -16.05 -6.04
CA LEU A 347 -15.84 -15.87 -4.65
C LEU A 347 -15.14 -14.52 -4.41
N ILE A 348 -14.25 -14.10 -5.32
CA ILE A 348 -13.57 -12.80 -5.23
C ILE A 348 -14.59 -11.66 -5.25
N VAL A 349 -15.56 -11.71 -6.14
CA VAL A 349 -16.63 -10.70 -6.23
C VAL A 349 -17.56 -10.76 -5.01
N LEU A 350 -17.91 -11.96 -4.54
CA LEU A 350 -18.77 -12.16 -3.37
C LEU A 350 -18.15 -11.55 -2.10
N PHE A 351 -16.84 -11.70 -1.93
CA PHE A 351 -16.12 -11.18 -0.77
C PHE A 351 -15.42 -9.85 -1.04
N ARG A 352 -15.84 -9.11 -2.09
CA ARG A 352 -15.22 -7.87 -2.55
C ARG A 352 -14.92 -6.90 -1.41
N THR A 353 -15.94 -6.48 -0.66
CA THR A 353 -15.81 -5.47 0.40
C THR A 353 -14.76 -5.85 1.44
N LYS A 354 -14.78 -7.12 1.88
CA LYS A 354 -13.80 -7.61 2.85
C LYS A 354 -12.39 -7.71 2.27
N THR A 355 -12.27 -8.08 1.01
CA THR A 355 -10.98 -8.15 0.31
C THR A 355 -10.37 -6.75 0.15
N GLU A 356 -11.16 -5.78 -0.29
CA GLU A 356 -10.73 -4.39 -0.45
C GLU A 356 -10.34 -3.75 0.89
N GLU A 357 -11.11 -4.01 1.95
CA GLU A 357 -10.83 -3.55 3.32
C GLU A 357 -9.52 -4.13 3.86
N LEU A 358 -9.33 -5.46 3.77
CA LEU A 358 -8.14 -6.15 4.29
C LEU A 358 -6.87 -5.84 3.51
N LEU A 359 -6.97 -5.66 2.19
CA LEU A 359 -5.82 -5.42 1.34
C LEU A 359 -5.51 -3.93 1.12
N GLY A 360 -6.38 -3.03 1.56
CA GLY A 360 -6.22 -1.59 1.42
C GLY A 360 -6.17 -1.10 -0.03
N ALA A 361 -6.79 -1.85 -0.97
CA ALA A 361 -6.81 -1.52 -2.38
C ALA A 361 -8.10 -2.04 -3.04
N THR A 362 -8.63 -1.30 -4.03
CA THR A 362 -9.81 -1.73 -4.76
C THR A 362 -9.51 -2.94 -5.66
N LEU A 363 -10.53 -3.76 -5.97
CA LEU A 363 -10.36 -4.88 -6.91
C LEU A 363 -9.89 -4.38 -8.29
N GLY A 364 -10.29 -3.19 -8.71
CA GLY A 364 -9.83 -2.58 -9.96
C GLY A 364 -8.33 -2.35 -9.99
N ALA A 365 -7.76 -1.86 -8.89
CA ALA A 365 -6.32 -1.64 -8.74
C ALA A 365 -5.54 -2.96 -8.61
N LEU A 366 -6.07 -3.92 -7.83
CA LEU A 366 -5.46 -5.25 -7.66
C LEU A 366 -5.40 -6.05 -8.97
N PHE A 367 -6.47 -6.02 -9.76
CA PHE A 367 -6.60 -6.75 -11.02
C PHE A 367 -6.36 -5.85 -12.24
N SER A 368 -5.28 -5.06 -12.20
CA SER A 368 -4.83 -4.25 -13.35
C SER A 368 -4.54 -5.15 -14.57
N THR A 369 -4.51 -4.56 -15.78
CA THR A 369 -4.22 -5.31 -17.01
C THR A 369 -2.91 -6.09 -16.93
N GLN A 370 -1.86 -5.50 -16.36
CA GLN A 370 -0.57 -6.16 -16.17
C GLN A 370 -0.67 -7.35 -15.21
N THR A 371 -1.38 -7.17 -14.08
CA THR A 371 -1.63 -8.23 -13.12
C THR A 371 -2.42 -9.38 -13.75
N ILE A 372 -3.47 -9.10 -14.53
CA ILE A 372 -4.27 -10.13 -15.20
C ILE A 372 -3.39 -10.99 -16.13
N VAL A 373 -2.46 -10.40 -16.88
CA VAL A 373 -1.52 -11.16 -17.74
C VAL A 373 -0.67 -12.11 -16.90
N ILE A 374 -0.13 -11.67 -15.77
CA ILE A 374 0.65 -12.52 -14.85
C ILE A 374 -0.23 -13.65 -14.30
N LEU A 375 -1.46 -13.36 -13.87
CA LEU A 375 -2.37 -14.35 -13.33
C LEU A 375 -2.77 -15.40 -14.38
N ILE A 376 -2.97 -15.00 -15.63
CA ILE A 376 -3.19 -15.94 -16.76
C ILE A 376 -1.98 -16.87 -16.90
N GLY A 377 -0.75 -16.34 -16.85
CA GLY A 377 0.47 -17.14 -16.88
C GLY A 377 0.52 -18.18 -15.75
N VAL A 378 0.19 -17.77 -14.51
CA VAL A 378 0.09 -18.66 -13.34
C VAL A 378 -0.97 -19.75 -13.58
N CYS A 379 -2.15 -19.39 -14.08
CA CYS A 379 -3.21 -20.34 -14.38
C CYS A 379 -2.80 -21.36 -15.45
N ILE A 380 -2.05 -20.94 -16.48
CA ILE A 380 -1.50 -21.83 -17.52
C ILE A 380 -0.52 -22.83 -16.89
N VAL A 381 0.38 -22.39 -16.02
CA VAL A 381 1.32 -23.26 -15.32
C VAL A 381 0.57 -24.29 -14.47
N ILE A 382 -0.44 -23.86 -13.71
CA ILE A 382 -1.26 -24.75 -12.89
C ILE A 382 -2.01 -25.76 -13.76
N PHE A 383 -2.57 -25.32 -14.89
CA PHE A 383 -3.25 -26.20 -15.85
C PHE A 383 -2.31 -27.32 -16.35
N PHE A 384 -1.09 -26.98 -16.74
CA PHE A 384 -0.13 -27.98 -17.17
C PHE A 384 0.27 -28.94 -16.04
N ILE A 385 0.53 -28.45 -14.83
CA ILE A 385 0.87 -29.30 -13.68
C ILE A 385 -0.30 -30.26 -13.38
N THR A 386 -1.50 -29.74 -13.28
CA THR A 386 -2.70 -30.53 -12.92
C THR A 386 -3.16 -31.47 -14.01
N GLY A 387 -2.84 -31.18 -15.27
CA GLY A 387 -3.19 -32.01 -16.43
C GLY A 387 -2.11 -33.04 -16.80
N LEU A 388 -0.83 -32.61 -16.86
CA LEU A 388 0.26 -33.47 -17.35
C LEU A 388 0.61 -34.58 -16.36
N ILE A 389 0.68 -34.29 -15.04
CA ILE A 389 1.06 -35.28 -14.05
C ILE A 389 0.11 -36.50 -14.06
N PRO A 390 -1.21 -36.33 -13.92
CA PRO A 390 -2.13 -37.46 -13.99
C PRO A 390 -2.12 -38.15 -15.36
N THR A 391 -2.02 -37.38 -16.45
CA THR A 391 -2.01 -37.93 -17.80
C THR A 391 -0.81 -38.84 -18.03
N TYR A 392 0.39 -38.37 -17.66
CA TYR A 392 1.62 -39.15 -17.80
C TYR A 392 1.57 -40.45 -16.99
N MET A 393 1.10 -40.39 -15.76
CA MET A 393 0.92 -41.61 -14.91
C MET A 393 -0.05 -42.58 -15.54
N PHE A 394 -1.11 -42.08 -16.15
CA PHE A 394 -2.18 -42.91 -16.68
C PHE A 394 -1.82 -43.58 -18.01
N LEU A 395 -1.10 -42.90 -18.91
CA LEU A 395 -0.65 -43.47 -20.17
C LEU A 395 0.30 -44.67 -19.96
N ARG A 396 1.02 -44.70 -18.83
CA ARG A 396 1.96 -45.80 -18.48
C ARG A 396 1.31 -47.06 -17.94
N ILE A 397 -0.01 -47.09 -17.75
CA ILE A 397 -0.72 -48.30 -17.22
C ILE A 397 -0.83 -49.34 -18.34
N PRO A 398 -0.21 -50.56 -18.20
CA PRO A 398 -0.34 -51.61 -19.18
C PRO A 398 -1.79 -52.14 -19.26
N VAL A 399 -2.30 -52.42 -20.45
CA VAL A 399 -3.67 -52.92 -20.67
C VAL A 399 -3.91 -54.22 -19.92
N ALA A 400 -2.95 -55.14 -19.94
CA ALA A 400 -3.04 -56.43 -19.22
C ALA A 400 -3.19 -56.25 -17.70
N ALA A 401 -2.50 -55.25 -17.11
CA ALA A 401 -2.59 -54.98 -15.68
C ALA A 401 -3.97 -54.36 -15.32
N ALA A 402 -4.55 -53.54 -16.22
CA ALA A 402 -5.83 -52.92 -16.01
C ALA A 402 -7.01 -53.92 -15.86
N PHE A 403 -6.93 -55.05 -16.56
CA PHE A 403 -7.94 -56.14 -16.44
C PHE A 403 -7.72 -57.05 -15.24
N ARG A 404 -6.48 -57.10 -14.68
CA ARG A 404 -6.14 -57.98 -13.50
C ARG A 404 -6.26 -57.25 -12.15
N ASN A 405 -7.21 -56.30 -11.98
CA ASN A 405 -7.34 -55.50 -10.76
C ASN A 405 -6.03 -54.77 -10.41
N PHE A 406 -5.66 -53.79 -11.25
CA PHE A 406 -4.48 -52.95 -11.06
C PHE A 406 -4.45 -52.38 -9.63
N LYS A 407 -3.49 -52.87 -8.80
CA LYS A 407 -3.15 -52.28 -7.51
C LYS A 407 -1.89 -51.45 -7.70
N GLU A 408 -1.98 -50.15 -7.40
CA GLU A 408 -0.81 -49.30 -7.40
C GLU A 408 0.21 -49.78 -6.34
N SER A 409 1.37 -50.23 -6.80
CA SER A 409 2.37 -50.88 -5.91
C SER A 409 3.22 -49.89 -5.11
N ARG A 410 3.23 -48.59 -5.47
CA ARG A 410 4.06 -47.56 -4.82
C ARG A 410 3.21 -46.38 -4.34
N ARG A 411 2.83 -46.39 -3.06
CA ARG A 411 2.08 -45.33 -2.40
C ARG A 411 2.98 -44.25 -1.79
N TYR A 412 4.29 -44.46 -1.71
CA TYR A 412 5.20 -43.59 -0.96
C TYR A 412 5.19 -42.14 -1.42
N TRP A 413 5.15 -41.89 -2.71
CA TRP A 413 5.11 -40.50 -3.25
C TRP A 413 3.82 -39.75 -2.84
N LYS A 414 2.67 -40.46 -2.74
CA LYS A 414 1.41 -39.85 -2.28
C LYS A 414 1.49 -39.51 -0.80
N LEU A 415 2.09 -40.40 0.00
CA LEU A 415 2.33 -40.18 1.43
C LEU A 415 3.29 -39.01 1.65
N CYS A 416 4.37 -38.96 0.88
CA CYS A 416 5.32 -37.84 0.92
C CYS A 416 4.63 -36.52 0.57
N LEU A 417 3.81 -36.47 -0.49
CA LEU A 417 3.07 -35.30 -0.89
C LEU A 417 2.07 -34.85 0.19
N LEU A 418 1.30 -35.80 0.75
CA LEU A 418 0.40 -35.56 1.88
C LEU A 418 1.16 -35.02 3.08
N PHE A 419 2.32 -35.62 3.42
CA PHE A 419 3.15 -35.14 4.52
C PHE A 419 3.58 -33.68 4.31
N ILE A 420 4.06 -33.33 3.11
CA ILE A 420 4.43 -31.94 2.78
C ILE A 420 3.24 -31.00 2.91
N GLN A 421 2.04 -31.41 2.46
CA GLN A 421 0.82 -30.61 2.60
C GLN A 421 0.41 -30.40 4.05
N PHE A 422 0.46 -31.47 4.88
CA PHE A 422 0.18 -31.36 6.31
C PHE A 422 1.20 -30.48 7.02
N LEU A 423 2.49 -30.61 6.69
CA LEU A 423 3.55 -29.78 7.23
C LEU A 423 3.31 -28.29 6.88
N ALA A 424 3.00 -28.00 5.63
CA ALA A 424 2.68 -26.64 5.17
C ALA A 424 1.44 -26.09 5.90
N THR A 425 0.37 -26.88 6.01
CA THR A 425 -0.84 -26.46 6.72
C THR A 425 -0.56 -26.23 8.22
N ALA A 426 0.20 -27.12 8.86
CA ALA A 426 0.58 -26.96 10.27
C ALA A 426 1.42 -25.70 10.49
N TYR A 427 2.35 -25.41 9.58
CA TYR A 427 3.11 -24.15 9.60
C TYR A 427 2.21 -22.92 9.50
N LEU A 428 1.22 -22.92 8.58
CA LEU A 428 0.29 -21.80 8.43
C LEU A 428 -0.58 -21.61 9.68
N VAL A 429 -1.06 -22.70 10.30
CA VAL A 429 -1.83 -22.63 11.54
C VAL A 429 -0.98 -22.11 12.69
N ALA A 430 0.27 -22.56 12.80
CA ALA A 430 1.21 -22.05 13.80
C ALA A 430 1.50 -20.56 13.60
N LEU A 431 1.77 -20.13 12.36
CA LEU A 431 1.99 -18.73 12.01
C LEU A 431 0.78 -17.87 12.39
N LEU A 432 -0.43 -18.28 12.01
CA LEU A 432 -1.67 -17.60 12.37
C LEU A 432 -1.86 -17.48 13.89
N SER A 433 -1.52 -18.55 14.61
CA SER A 433 -1.61 -18.55 16.08
C SER A 433 -0.61 -17.57 16.73
N VAL A 434 0.60 -17.44 16.17
CA VAL A 434 1.60 -16.47 16.64
C VAL A 434 1.10 -15.04 16.33
N ILE A 435 0.62 -14.78 15.11
CA ILE A 435 0.08 -13.47 14.73
C ILE A 435 -1.09 -13.08 15.64
N ASN A 436 -2.03 -13.99 15.90
CA ASN A 436 -3.16 -13.72 16.79
C ASN A 436 -2.69 -13.38 18.21
N LYS A 437 -1.74 -14.14 18.76
CA LYS A 437 -1.19 -13.84 20.09
C LYS A 437 -0.46 -12.50 20.13
N GLN A 438 0.26 -12.17 19.08
CA GLN A 438 0.95 -10.88 18.98
C GLN A 438 -0.06 -9.73 18.86
N TYR A 439 -1.12 -9.90 18.06
CA TYR A 439 -2.21 -8.96 17.97
C TYR A 439 -2.93 -8.77 19.31
N ASP A 440 -3.29 -9.87 19.98
CA ASP A 440 -3.94 -9.83 21.30
C ASP A 440 -3.05 -9.12 22.34
N TYR A 441 -1.74 -9.36 22.29
CA TYR A 441 -0.77 -8.68 23.13
C TYR A 441 -0.75 -7.17 22.85
N MET A 442 -0.64 -6.77 21.56
CA MET A 442 -0.59 -5.35 21.17
C MET A 442 -1.85 -4.59 21.52
N VAL A 443 -3.02 -5.23 21.42
CA VAL A 443 -4.33 -4.60 21.71
C VAL A 443 -4.61 -4.53 23.20
N ASN A 444 -4.14 -5.52 23.98
CA ASN A 444 -4.49 -5.65 25.39
C ASN A 444 -3.33 -5.29 26.34
N VAL A 445 -2.15 -4.92 25.81
CA VAL A 445 -1.07 -4.43 26.66
C VAL A 445 -1.47 -3.10 27.29
N ASP A 446 -1.19 -2.93 28.56
CA ASP A 446 -1.40 -1.67 29.26
C ASP A 446 -0.49 -0.59 28.66
N PRO A 447 -1.03 0.46 28.02
CA PRO A 447 -0.24 1.53 27.42
C PRO A 447 0.31 2.50 28.47
N GLY A 448 0.03 2.27 29.77
CA GLY A 448 0.44 3.15 30.86
C GLY A 448 -0.49 4.36 31.07
N TYR A 449 -1.65 4.35 30.44
CA TYR A 449 -2.70 5.37 30.63
C TYR A 449 -4.08 4.76 30.44
N ALA A 450 -5.10 5.36 31.08
CA ALA A 450 -6.48 4.94 30.93
C ALA A 450 -7.03 5.38 29.57
N TYR A 451 -7.49 4.43 28.75
CA TYR A 451 -8.14 4.69 27.46
C TYR A 451 -9.57 4.14 27.39
N GLU A 452 -9.92 3.25 28.30
CA GLU A 452 -11.29 2.75 28.42
C GLU A 452 -12.23 3.90 28.81
N LYS A 453 -13.36 4.00 28.15
CA LYS A 453 -14.38 5.06 28.38
C LYS A 453 -13.95 6.48 27.96
N LEU A 454 -12.84 6.63 27.25
CA LEU A 454 -12.47 7.90 26.63
C LEU A 454 -13.20 8.08 25.29
N ALA A 455 -13.77 9.27 25.11
CA ALA A 455 -14.24 9.74 23.82
C ALA A 455 -13.45 10.98 23.43
N TYR A 456 -13.05 11.08 22.16
CA TYR A 456 -12.36 12.25 21.67
C TYR A 456 -13.01 12.79 20.38
N CYS A 457 -12.92 14.10 20.18
CA CYS A 457 -13.31 14.75 18.94
C CYS A 457 -12.26 15.80 18.55
N SER A 458 -12.03 15.96 17.24
CA SER A 458 -11.17 17.03 16.75
C SER A 458 -11.89 18.38 16.87
N THR A 459 -11.18 19.37 17.42
CA THR A 459 -11.60 20.77 17.47
C THR A 459 -10.74 21.64 16.54
N GLN A 460 -10.08 21.05 15.57
CA GLN A 460 -9.27 21.77 14.59
C GLN A 460 -10.15 22.75 13.81
N GLY A 461 -9.69 24.00 13.66
CA GLY A 461 -10.46 25.07 13.00
C GLY A 461 -11.61 25.66 13.85
N VAL A 462 -11.79 25.21 15.09
CA VAL A 462 -12.76 25.80 16.01
C VAL A 462 -12.11 26.95 16.79
N GLU A 463 -12.76 28.11 16.80
CA GLU A 463 -12.31 29.29 17.56
C GLU A 463 -12.15 28.94 19.05
N GLU A 464 -11.12 29.46 19.69
CA GLU A 464 -10.78 29.13 21.08
C GLU A 464 -11.93 29.42 22.06
N SER A 465 -12.64 30.51 21.85
CA SER A 465 -13.81 30.90 22.64
C SER A 465 -14.93 29.86 22.59
N VAL A 466 -15.21 29.34 21.38
CA VAL A 466 -16.23 28.32 21.15
C VAL A 466 -15.78 26.98 21.74
N ARG A 467 -14.50 26.61 21.56
CA ARG A 467 -13.91 25.40 22.15
C ARG A 467 -13.99 25.41 23.66
N ASN A 468 -13.61 26.53 24.30
CA ASN A 468 -13.67 26.66 25.74
C ASN A 468 -15.13 26.58 26.26
N THR A 469 -16.07 27.20 25.55
CA THR A 469 -17.50 27.09 25.87
C THR A 469 -17.99 25.64 25.77
N ALA A 470 -17.60 24.92 24.73
CA ALA A 470 -17.95 23.51 24.54
C ALA A 470 -17.40 22.63 25.68
N ILE A 471 -16.16 22.86 26.11
CA ILE A 471 -15.56 22.15 27.26
C ILE A 471 -16.39 22.38 28.54
N GLU A 472 -16.79 23.63 28.82
CA GLU A 472 -17.60 23.96 30.00
C GLU A 472 -19.01 23.35 29.94
N GLU A 473 -19.62 23.30 28.74
CA GLU A 473 -20.94 22.65 28.60
C GLU A 473 -20.83 21.11 28.72
N LEU A 474 -19.78 20.49 28.21
CA LEU A 474 -19.52 19.05 28.36
C LEU A 474 -19.33 18.69 29.86
N ARG A 475 -18.65 19.52 30.63
CA ARG A 475 -18.48 19.32 32.10
C ARG A 475 -19.78 19.32 32.91
N LYS A 476 -20.87 19.89 32.36
CA LYS A 476 -22.18 19.92 33.00
C LYS A 476 -23.01 18.66 32.78
N ILE A 477 -22.59 17.80 31.85
CA ILE A 477 -23.30 16.56 31.54
C ILE A 477 -23.03 15.55 32.66
N PRO A 478 -24.05 15.01 33.33
CA PRO A 478 -23.87 14.12 34.50
C PRO A 478 -23.08 12.83 34.21
N GLU A 479 -23.09 12.37 32.96
CA GLU A 479 -22.39 11.17 32.49
C GLU A 479 -20.93 11.42 32.15
N VAL A 480 -20.49 12.69 32.17
CA VAL A 480 -19.10 13.09 31.84
C VAL A 480 -18.38 13.37 33.17
N ASP A 481 -17.40 12.53 33.48
CA ASP A 481 -16.58 12.68 34.69
C ASP A 481 -15.56 13.81 34.58
N LYS A 482 -14.77 13.79 33.49
CA LYS A 482 -13.71 14.77 33.23
C LYS A 482 -13.65 15.17 31.76
N VAL A 483 -13.22 16.39 31.48
CA VAL A 483 -12.98 16.90 30.12
C VAL A 483 -11.64 17.62 30.12
N SER A 484 -10.76 17.24 29.18
CA SER A 484 -9.51 17.92 28.94
C SER A 484 -9.32 18.21 27.45
N ALA A 485 -8.33 19.00 27.11
CA ALA A 485 -7.92 19.24 25.74
C ALA A 485 -6.41 19.00 25.58
N CYS A 486 -6.04 18.40 24.46
CA CYS A 486 -4.65 18.18 24.08
C CYS A 486 -4.47 18.49 22.60
N TYR A 487 -3.25 18.77 22.19
CA TYR A 487 -2.95 18.98 20.78
C TYR A 487 -2.98 17.65 20.02
N ASP A 488 -2.38 16.60 20.62
CA ASP A 488 -2.38 15.25 20.10
C ASP A 488 -2.61 14.22 21.20
N LEU A 489 -3.09 13.02 20.80
CA LEU A 489 -3.24 11.90 21.72
C LEU A 489 -1.87 11.20 21.93
N PRO A 490 -1.66 10.55 23.10
CA PRO A 490 -0.54 9.63 23.25
C PRO A 490 -0.55 8.60 22.13
N ILE A 491 0.59 8.23 21.56
CA ILE A 491 0.75 7.31 20.42
C ILE A 491 0.72 8.02 19.04
N SER A 492 0.13 9.20 18.88
CA SER A 492 0.33 9.96 17.66
C SER A 492 1.74 10.53 17.64
N GLY A 493 2.51 10.27 16.57
CA GLY A 493 3.87 10.81 16.44
C GLY A 493 3.85 12.34 16.51
N MET A 494 4.68 12.90 17.37
CA MET A 494 4.84 14.34 17.54
C MET A 494 6.17 14.81 16.99
N SER A 495 6.16 16.02 16.46
CA SER A 495 7.40 16.75 16.18
C SER A 495 7.90 17.37 17.47
N GLY A 496 9.16 17.13 17.80
CA GLY A 496 9.77 17.65 19.01
C GLY A 496 10.80 18.76 18.72
N ASN A 497 11.37 19.26 19.80
CA ASN A 497 12.49 20.20 19.76
C ASN A 497 13.59 19.73 20.71
N ASN A 498 14.79 20.27 20.50
CA ASN A 498 15.88 20.09 21.45
C ASN A 498 15.55 20.79 22.77
N VAL A 499 15.92 20.16 23.88
CA VAL A 499 15.72 20.70 25.21
C VAL A 499 17.07 21.10 25.79
N SER A 500 17.19 22.35 26.20
CA SER A 500 18.38 22.92 26.87
C SER A 500 17.98 23.60 28.17
N LEU A 501 18.95 23.80 29.04
CA LEU A 501 18.73 24.61 30.25
C LEU A 501 18.76 26.11 29.89
N PRO A 502 17.94 26.94 30.57
CA PRO A 502 18.02 28.39 30.38
C PRO A 502 19.41 28.93 30.64
N GLY A 503 20.01 29.57 29.62
CA GLY A 503 21.37 30.14 29.70
C GLY A 503 22.50 29.14 29.51
N ASP A 504 22.21 27.91 29.11
CA ASP A 504 23.20 26.88 28.76
C ASP A 504 22.93 26.43 27.32
N ASP A 505 23.96 26.50 26.47
CA ASP A 505 23.87 26.09 25.05
C ASP A 505 23.93 24.54 24.88
N ARG A 506 24.15 23.80 25.96
CA ARG A 506 24.18 22.34 25.92
C ARG A 506 22.76 21.80 25.79
N GLU A 507 22.53 20.97 24.78
CA GLU A 507 21.29 20.22 24.62
C GLU A 507 21.26 19.05 25.62
N LEU A 508 20.24 19.03 26.48
CA LEU A 508 19.99 17.91 27.39
C LEU A 508 19.39 16.72 26.68
N PHE A 509 18.47 17.00 25.76
CA PHE A 509 17.80 16.01 24.95
C PHE A 509 17.77 16.46 23.49
N ASN A 510 18.05 15.52 22.60
CA ASN A 510 17.94 15.72 21.16
C ASN A 510 16.56 15.23 20.70
N ILE A 511 15.72 16.16 20.27
CA ILE A 511 14.35 15.91 19.81
C ILE A 511 13.52 15.20 20.90
N ALA A 512 13.09 15.95 21.89
CA ALA A 512 12.09 15.50 22.84
C ALA A 512 10.69 15.69 22.22
N ASP A 513 9.85 14.66 22.24
CA ASP A 513 8.47 14.78 21.80
C ASP A 513 7.72 15.75 22.70
N MET A 514 7.01 16.70 22.10
CA MET A 514 6.29 17.76 22.81
C MET A 514 4.80 17.54 22.70
N TYR A 515 4.14 17.50 23.86
CA TYR A 515 2.69 17.43 23.97
C TYR A 515 2.15 18.68 24.64
N TRP A 516 1.27 19.43 23.98
CA TRP A 516 0.53 20.52 24.58
C TRP A 516 -0.77 19.98 25.16
N VAL A 517 -0.91 20.06 26.47
CA VAL A 517 -2.04 19.50 27.20
C VAL A 517 -2.57 20.53 28.20
N LYS A 518 -3.86 20.43 28.56
CA LYS A 518 -4.43 21.19 29.69
C LYS A 518 -4.14 20.48 31.00
N ASP A 519 -4.27 21.23 32.12
CA ASP A 519 -3.93 20.81 33.49
C ASP A 519 -4.59 19.48 33.89
N ASP A 520 -5.84 19.26 33.47
CA ASP A 520 -6.62 18.06 33.79
C ASP A 520 -6.19 16.80 33.00
N PHE A 521 -5.27 16.91 32.03
CA PHE A 521 -4.91 15.82 31.12
C PHE A 521 -4.35 14.59 31.85
N PHE A 522 -3.36 14.79 32.73
CA PHE A 522 -2.74 13.69 33.48
C PHE A 522 -3.75 12.97 34.39
N SER A 523 -4.64 13.74 35.02
CA SER A 523 -5.71 13.21 35.86
C SER A 523 -6.78 12.47 35.04
N LEU A 524 -7.11 12.95 33.85
CA LEU A 524 -8.08 12.31 32.95
C LEU A 524 -7.52 11.00 32.36
N MET A 525 -6.25 11.00 31.97
CA MET A 525 -5.57 9.84 31.41
C MET A 525 -5.04 8.87 32.46
N GLU A 526 -5.22 9.18 33.76
CA GLU A 526 -4.72 8.40 34.91
C GLU A 526 -3.21 8.08 34.81
N ILE A 527 -2.42 9.02 34.24
CA ILE A 527 -0.96 8.87 34.13
C ILE A 527 -0.35 9.08 35.51
N PRO A 528 0.34 8.08 36.10
CA PRO A 528 0.91 8.20 37.43
C PRO A 528 2.12 9.14 37.44
N VAL A 529 2.16 10.07 38.38
CA VAL A 529 3.35 10.89 38.66
C VAL A 529 4.28 10.07 39.54
N ILE A 530 5.46 9.73 39.02
CA ILE A 530 6.45 8.91 39.73
C ILE A 530 7.28 9.80 40.66
N GLU A 531 7.63 11.01 40.24
CA GLU A 531 8.45 11.96 41.00
C GLU A 531 8.12 13.41 40.57
N GLY A 532 8.14 14.35 41.48
CA GLY A 532 7.84 15.75 41.23
C GLY A 532 6.33 16.08 41.31
N GLU A 533 5.95 17.19 40.70
CA GLU A 533 4.56 17.69 40.64
C GLU A 533 4.17 17.94 39.17
N VAL A 534 2.90 17.76 38.89
CA VAL A 534 2.34 18.15 37.58
C VAL A 534 2.25 19.68 37.53
N PHE A 535 2.54 20.27 36.36
CA PHE A 535 2.33 21.72 36.15
C PHE A 535 0.85 22.09 36.35
N ARG A 536 0.64 23.31 36.88
CA ARG A 536 -0.68 23.87 37.17
C ARG A 536 -0.99 25.06 36.28
#